data_d008a14e2076aaf97a7eff62a9efbd74
#
_entry.id   d008a14e2076aaf97a7eff62a9efbd74
#
_cell.length_a   1.000
_cell.length_b   1.000
_cell.length_c   1.000
_cell.angle_alpha   90.00
_cell.angle_beta   90.00
_cell.angle_gamma   90.00
#
_symmetry.space_group_name_H-M   'P 1'
#
loop_
_entity.id
_entity.type
_entity.pdbx_description
1 polymer ?
#
loop_
_entity_poly.entity_id
_entity_poly.type
_entity_poly.pdbx_seq_one_letter_code
_entity_poly.pdbx_strand_id
1 'polypeptide(L)'
;FEENGGFMFGKHNHVRDGAMTLALVLDLLADSGKTITEELQILPSSFTTKDKISCTNGAANRVISELKSEFPDADITDGIKIVFDKKNWIMVRQSGTEPIMRIYGESDSQKNLEALMRTYLDKIQLILSDNTFKTT
;
A
#
# COMPACT_ATOMS: atom_id res chain seq x y z
N PHE A 1 -0.76 2.81 11.89
CA PHE A 1 0.15 1.68 11.68
C PHE A 1 0.78 1.80 10.30
N GLU A 2 2.07 1.52 10.22
CA GLU A 2 2.83 1.51 8.97
C GLU A 2 3.55 0.15 8.80
N GLU A 3 3.82 -0.24 7.56
CA GLU A 3 4.48 -1.51 7.22
C GLU A 3 5.88 -1.68 7.82
N ASN A 4 6.55 -0.58 8.14
CA ASN A 4 7.86 -0.56 8.78
C ASN A 4 7.81 -0.80 10.30
N GLY A 5 6.64 -1.19 10.83
CA GLY A 5 6.39 -1.40 12.26
C GLY A 5 6.06 -0.14 13.04
N GLY A 6 5.94 1.01 12.39
CA GLY A 6 5.52 2.24 13.05
C GLY A 6 4.07 2.16 13.49
N PHE A 7 3.81 2.24 14.80
CA PHE A 7 2.48 2.23 15.38
C PHE A 7 2.22 3.52 16.16
N MET A 8 1.02 4.06 16.00
CA MET A 8 0.55 5.26 16.68
C MET A 8 -0.68 4.92 17.50
N PHE A 9 -0.62 5.12 18.80
CA PHE A 9 -1.75 4.91 19.70
C PHE A 9 -2.38 6.25 20.08
N GLY A 10 -3.43 6.64 19.38
CA GLY A 10 -4.02 7.99 19.47
C GLY A 10 -4.51 8.39 20.86
N LYS A 11 -4.83 7.43 21.75
CA LYS A 11 -5.15 7.72 23.16
C LYS A 11 -3.94 8.12 23.99
N HIS A 12 -2.72 7.84 23.53
CA HIS A 12 -1.48 8.20 24.17
C HIS A 12 -0.79 9.35 23.43
N ASN A 13 -0.45 9.14 22.15
CA ASN A 13 0.21 10.15 21.33
C ASN A 13 -0.03 9.88 19.82
N HIS A 14 0.02 10.95 19.00
CA HIS A 14 -0.16 10.88 17.54
C HIS A 14 1.16 10.73 16.78
N VAL A 15 2.21 10.25 17.45
CA VAL A 15 3.50 9.91 16.82
C VAL A 15 3.78 8.41 16.95
N ARG A 16 4.71 7.90 16.15
CA ARG A 16 5.19 6.53 16.29
C ARG A 16 5.90 6.35 17.62
N ASP A 17 5.48 5.39 18.41
CA ASP A 17 6.02 5.12 19.73
C ASP A 17 6.28 3.62 19.90
N GLY A 18 7.57 3.25 19.83
CA GLY A 18 7.99 1.86 19.97
C GLY A 18 7.84 1.33 21.41
N ALA A 19 8.01 2.18 22.42
CA ALA A 19 7.84 1.79 23.81
C ALA A 19 6.36 1.51 24.13
N MET A 20 5.45 2.36 23.67
CA MET A 20 4.01 2.14 23.77
C MET A 20 3.57 0.89 22.99
N THR A 21 4.11 0.68 21.78
CA THR A 21 3.83 -0.53 21.00
C THR A 21 4.22 -1.79 21.78
N LEU A 22 5.42 -1.82 22.35
CA LEU A 22 5.89 -2.94 23.16
C LEU A 22 5.01 -3.16 24.39
N ALA A 23 4.63 -2.10 25.10
CA ALA A 23 3.75 -2.20 26.26
C ALA A 23 2.40 -2.81 25.90
N LEU A 24 1.78 -2.37 24.80
CA LEU A 24 0.49 -2.91 24.34
C LEU A 24 0.59 -4.39 23.90
N VAL A 25 1.71 -4.78 23.27
CA VAL A 25 1.93 -6.20 22.91
C VAL A 25 2.10 -7.05 24.17
N LEU A 26 2.87 -6.59 25.17
CA LEU A 26 3.05 -7.32 26.43
C LEU A 26 1.74 -7.43 27.21
N ASP A 27 0.94 -6.38 27.23
CA ASP A 27 -0.39 -6.36 27.86
C ASP A 27 -1.32 -7.39 27.18
N LEU A 28 -1.39 -7.39 25.84
CA LEU A 28 -2.14 -8.38 25.09
C LEU A 28 -1.72 -9.83 25.42
N LEU A 29 -0.40 -10.10 25.46
CA LEU A 29 0.10 -11.45 25.76
C LEU A 29 -0.17 -11.86 27.22
N ALA A 30 -0.12 -10.91 28.16
CA ALA A 30 -0.45 -11.15 29.55
C ALA A 30 -1.94 -11.47 29.73
N ASP A 31 -2.81 -10.72 29.07
CA ASP A 31 -4.27 -10.92 29.13
C ASP A 31 -4.70 -12.22 28.46
N SER A 32 -4.15 -12.53 27.29
CA SER A 32 -4.54 -13.73 26.52
C SER A 32 -3.91 -15.01 27.06
N GLY A 33 -2.79 -14.91 27.76
CA GLY A 33 -2.00 -16.06 28.21
C GLY A 33 -1.36 -16.88 27.09
N LYS A 34 -1.34 -16.32 25.87
CA LYS A 34 -0.80 -16.96 24.66
C LYS A 34 0.59 -16.43 24.33
N THR A 35 1.28 -17.17 23.49
CA THR A 35 2.52 -16.71 22.85
C THR A 35 2.21 -15.78 21.68
N ILE A 36 3.15 -14.96 21.28
CA ILE A 36 3.00 -14.09 20.09
C ILE A 36 2.71 -14.90 18.81
N THR A 37 3.28 -16.10 18.70
CA THR A 37 3.03 -17.00 17.55
C THR A 37 1.58 -17.45 17.50
N GLU A 38 0.99 -17.80 18.64
CA GLU A 38 -0.42 -18.19 18.73
C GLU A 38 -1.36 -17.01 18.42
N GLU A 39 -1.02 -15.80 18.88
CA GLU A 39 -1.79 -14.60 18.51
C GLU A 39 -1.69 -14.27 17.01
N LEU A 40 -0.52 -14.42 16.40
CA LEU A 40 -0.35 -14.22 14.97
C LEU A 40 -1.12 -15.23 14.11
N GLN A 41 -1.32 -16.47 14.59
CA GLN A 41 -2.10 -17.49 13.88
C GLN A 41 -3.59 -17.18 13.77
N ILE A 42 -4.12 -16.29 14.60
CA ILE A 42 -5.52 -15.86 14.57
C ILE A 42 -5.75 -14.85 13.43
N LEU A 43 -4.69 -14.17 13.00
CA LEU A 43 -4.79 -13.16 11.94
C LEU A 43 -5.03 -13.82 10.58
N PRO A 44 -5.86 -13.20 9.73
CA PRO A 44 -6.06 -13.71 8.38
C PRO A 44 -4.75 -13.67 7.59
N SER A 45 -4.50 -14.70 6.81
CA SER A 45 -3.36 -14.72 5.89
C SER A 45 -3.49 -13.61 4.87
N SER A 46 -2.44 -12.83 4.71
CA SER A 46 -2.33 -11.76 3.72
C SER A 46 -0.91 -11.75 3.15
N PHE A 47 -0.82 -11.56 1.85
CA PHE A 47 0.44 -11.41 1.11
C PHE A 47 0.53 -9.98 0.61
N THR A 48 1.58 -9.29 0.99
CA THR A 48 1.80 -7.89 0.60
C THR A 48 3.13 -7.72 -0.10
N THR A 49 3.19 -6.78 -1.01
CA THR A 49 4.45 -6.37 -1.65
C THR A 49 4.40 -4.90 -2.03
N LYS A 50 5.58 -4.35 -2.30
CA LYS A 50 5.75 -2.99 -2.79
C LYS A 50 6.78 -2.94 -3.89
N ASP A 51 6.58 -2.01 -4.81
CA ASP A 51 7.51 -1.69 -5.88
C ASP A 51 7.57 -0.17 -6.10
N LYS A 52 8.50 0.28 -6.94
CA LYS A 52 8.66 1.68 -7.28
C LYS A 52 9.05 1.86 -8.73
N ILE A 53 8.53 2.91 -9.36
CA ILE A 53 8.86 3.31 -10.72
C ILE A 53 9.34 4.76 -10.69
N SER A 54 10.51 5.03 -11.30
CA SER A 54 10.99 6.39 -11.47
C SER A 54 10.12 7.16 -12.46
N CYS A 55 9.62 8.32 -12.06
CA CYS A 55 8.81 9.18 -12.91
C CYS A 55 8.81 10.62 -12.39
N THR A 56 8.52 11.57 -13.28
CA THR A 56 8.29 12.98 -12.90
C THR A 56 6.90 13.14 -12.26
N ASN A 57 6.71 14.23 -11.52
CA ASN A 57 5.42 14.55 -10.88
C ASN A 57 4.27 14.64 -11.91
N GLY A 58 4.52 15.25 -13.07
CA GLY A 58 3.52 15.34 -14.13
C GLY A 58 3.12 13.99 -14.71
N ALA A 59 4.10 13.08 -14.87
CA ALA A 59 3.84 11.71 -15.32
C ALA A 59 3.07 10.90 -14.26
N ALA A 60 3.40 11.08 -12.98
CA ALA A 60 2.67 10.43 -11.89
C ALA A 60 1.19 10.86 -11.85
N ASN A 61 0.91 12.16 -11.98
CA ASN A 61 -0.46 12.67 -12.03
C ASN A 61 -1.24 12.10 -13.21
N ARG A 62 -0.60 11.95 -14.38
CA ARG A 62 -1.22 11.32 -15.55
C ARG A 62 -1.62 9.88 -15.26
N VAL A 63 -0.72 9.07 -14.69
CA VAL A 63 -1.02 7.69 -14.29
C VAL A 63 -2.22 7.62 -13.36
N ILE A 64 -2.25 8.46 -12.32
CA ILE A 64 -3.37 8.50 -11.36
C ILE A 64 -4.66 8.90 -12.07
N SER A 65 -4.62 9.88 -12.98
CA SER A 65 -5.80 10.33 -13.75
C SER A 65 -6.35 9.23 -14.65
N GLU A 66 -5.49 8.51 -15.37
CA GLU A 66 -5.90 7.42 -16.25
C GLU A 66 -6.49 6.24 -15.45
N LEU A 67 -5.84 5.85 -14.35
CA LEU A 67 -6.37 4.82 -13.46
C LEU A 67 -7.71 5.25 -12.85
N LYS A 68 -7.87 6.53 -12.47
CA LYS A 68 -9.15 7.05 -11.96
C LYS A 68 -10.26 7.02 -13.00
N SER A 69 -9.95 7.28 -14.26
CA SER A 69 -10.92 7.18 -15.36
C SER A 69 -11.40 5.74 -15.57
N GLU A 70 -10.53 4.77 -15.40
CA GLU A 70 -10.87 3.35 -15.49
C GLU A 70 -11.60 2.82 -14.23
N PHE A 71 -11.22 3.35 -13.05
CA PHE A 71 -11.78 2.95 -11.76
C PHE A 71 -12.41 4.16 -11.04
N PRO A 72 -13.59 4.61 -11.49
CA PRO A 72 -14.23 5.82 -10.96
C PRO A 72 -14.58 5.76 -9.47
N ASP A 73 -14.75 4.57 -8.91
CA ASP A 73 -15.07 4.35 -7.48
C ASP A 73 -13.82 4.16 -6.61
N ALA A 74 -12.61 4.23 -7.17
CA ALA A 74 -11.37 4.05 -6.41
C ALA A 74 -11.16 5.20 -5.41
N ASP A 75 -10.60 4.86 -4.24
CA ASP A 75 -10.21 5.85 -3.23
C ASP A 75 -8.99 6.65 -3.71
N ILE A 76 -9.14 7.97 -3.69
CA ILE A 76 -8.11 8.93 -4.14
C ILE A 76 -7.56 9.79 -2.99
N THR A 77 -7.71 9.37 -1.76
CA THR A 77 -7.25 10.12 -0.57
C THR A 77 -5.73 10.30 -0.55
N ASP A 78 -4.97 9.26 -0.94
CA ASP A 78 -3.49 9.32 -1.05
C ASP A 78 -3.05 8.56 -2.32
N GLY A 79 -3.07 9.25 -3.46
CA GLY A 79 -2.87 8.63 -4.76
C GLY A 79 -4.15 7.96 -5.27
N ILE A 80 -4.08 6.68 -5.66
CA ILE A 80 -5.25 5.89 -6.02
C ILE A 80 -5.17 4.48 -5.43
N LYS A 81 -6.21 4.07 -4.70
CA LYS A 81 -6.36 2.71 -4.18
C LYS A 81 -7.55 2.03 -4.86
N ILE A 82 -7.26 0.98 -5.60
CA ILE A 82 -8.23 0.16 -6.32
C ILE A 82 -8.46 -1.12 -5.51
N VAL A 83 -9.68 -1.33 -5.05
CA VAL A 83 -10.07 -2.49 -4.26
C VAL A 83 -10.90 -3.42 -5.14
N PHE A 84 -10.43 -4.64 -5.37
CA PHE A 84 -11.13 -5.64 -6.19
C PHE A 84 -12.11 -6.47 -5.36
N ASP A 85 -11.68 -6.77 -4.12
CA ASP A 85 -12.48 -7.44 -3.10
C ASP A 85 -11.88 -7.20 -1.70
N LYS A 86 -12.36 -7.93 -0.68
CA LYS A 86 -11.94 -7.76 0.72
C LYS A 86 -10.45 -8.05 0.98
N LYS A 87 -9.77 -8.78 0.07
CA LYS A 87 -8.39 -9.24 0.25
C LYS A 87 -7.45 -8.79 -0.86
N ASN A 88 -8.00 -8.32 -1.97
CA ASN A 88 -7.23 -7.98 -3.16
C ASN A 88 -7.36 -6.50 -3.47
N TRP A 89 -6.26 -5.77 -3.38
CA TRP A 89 -6.21 -4.37 -3.73
C TRP A 89 -4.82 -3.95 -4.21
N ILE A 90 -4.77 -2.87 -4.94
CA ILE A 90 -3.55 -2.17 -5.32
C ILE A 90 -3.66 -0.69 -4.99
N MET A 91 -2.56 -0.09 -4.57
CA MET A 91 -2.45 1.33 -4.31
C MET A 91 -1.25 1.89 -5.07
N VAL A 92 -1.48 2.97 -5.77
CA VAL A 92 -0.46 3.69 -6.55
C VAL A 92 -0.43 5.12 -6.06
N ARG A 93 0.72 5.57 -5.57
CA ARG A 93 0.89 6.94 -5.08
C ARG A 93 2.23 7.55 -5.46
N GLN A 94 2.24 8.85 -5.63
CA GLN A 94 3.47 9.61 -5.80
C GLN A 94 4.23 9.72 -4.49
N SER A 95 5.57 9.67 -4.54
CA SER A 95 6.40 10.02 -3.39
C SER A 95 6.44 11.53 -3.21
N GLY A 96 6.29 12.01 -1.97
CA GLY A 96 6.40 13.44 -1.67
C GLY A 96 7.84 13.98 -1.65
N THR A 97 8.84 13.10 -1.64
CA THR A 97 10.25 13.49 -1.45
C THR A 97 11.18 13.04 -2.57
N GLU A 98 10.76 12.10 -3.40
CA GLU A 98 11.57 11.50 -4.45
C GLU A 98 10.79 11.49 -5.79
N PRO A 99 11.45 11.57 -6.95
CA PRO A 99 10.79 11.48 -8.26
C PRO A 99 10.44 10.03 -8.61
N ILE A 100 9.64 9.40 -7.78
CA ILE A 100 9.16 8.03 -7.93
C ILE A 100 7.66 7.91 -7.63
N MET A 101 7.06 6.92 -8.23
CA MET A 101 5.74 6.41 -7.89
C MET A 101 5.93 5.11 -7.10
N ARG A 102 5.20 4.97 -6.00
CA ARG A 102 5.19 3.76 -5.16
C ARG A 102 3.94 2.98 -5.44
N ILE A 103 4.11 1.68 -5.61
CA ILE A 103 3.04 0.73 -5.88
C ILE A 103 3.00 -0.28 -4.73
N TYR A 104 1.86 -0.44 -4.12
CA TYR A 104 1.61 -1.41 -3.05
C TYR A 104 0.52 -2.36 -3.50
N GLY A 105 0.67 -3.63 -3.19
CA GLY A 105 -0.34 -4.64 -3.47
C GLY A 105 -0.56 -5.55 -2.26
N GLU A 106 -1.79 -6.02 -2.12
CA GLU A 106 -2.17 -7.07 -1.19
C GLU A 106 -3.07 -8.08 -1.88
N SER A 107 -2.90 -9.36 -1.54
CA SER A 107 -3.73 -10.44 -2.07
C SER A 107 -3.85 -11.60 -1.08
N ASP A 108 -4.79 -12.48 -1.36
CA ASP A 108 -5.04 -13.72 -0.60
C ASP A 108 -4.00 -14.81 -0.85
N SER A 109 -3.21 -14.71 -1.91
CA SER A 109 -2.14 -15.64 -2.24
C SER A 109 -0.96 -14.97 -2.90
N GLN A 110 0.23 -15.53 -2.73
CA GLN A 110 1.45 -15.05 -3.35
C GLN A 110 1.33 -15.01 -4.89
N LYS A 111 0.74 -16.04 -5.48
CA LYS A 111 0.55 -16.13 -6.94
C LYS A 111 -0.35 -15.02 -7.48
N ASN A 112 -1.46 -14.75 -6.77
CA ASN A 112 -2.40 -13.69 -7.18
C ASN A 112 -1.76 -12.31 -7.00
N LEU A 113 -0.99 -12.11 -5.92
CA LEU A 113 -0.25 -10.89 -5.68
C LEU A 113 0.76 -10.59 -6.80
N GLU A 114 1.56 -11.58 -7.20
CA GLU A 114 2.53 -11.44 -8.29
C GLU A 114 1.84 -11.10 -9.63
N ALA A 115 0.73 -11.76 -9.94
CA ALA A 115 -0.05 -11.48 -11.14
C ALA A 115 -0.64 -10.07 -11.11
N LEU A 116 -1.21 -9.66 -9.98
CA LEU A 116 -1.78 -8.32 -9.77
C LEU A 116 -0.70 -7.25 -9.94
N MET A 117 0.42 -7.38 -9.25
CA MET A 117 1.54 -6.43 -9.33
C MET A 117 2.08 -6.32 -10.75
N ARG A 118 2.30 -7.44 -11.43
CA ARG A 118 2.77 -7.46 -12.81
C ARG A 118 1.83 -6.69 -13.73
N THR A 119 0.54 -6.98 -13.66
CA THR A 119 -0.48 -6.31 -14.48
C THR A 119 -0.43 -4.79 -14.34
N TYR A 120 -0.34 -4.31 -13.10
CA TYR A 120 -0.35 -2.86 -12.87
C TYR A 120 1.01 -2.20 -13.12
N LEU A 121 2.13 -2.88 -12.88
CA LEU A 121 3.44 -2.39 -13.26
C LEU A 121 3.55 -2.21 -14.78
N ASP A 122 3.13 -3.22 -15.55
CA ASP A 122 3.12 -3.17 -17.02
C ASP A 122 2.19 -2.04 -17.52
N LYS A 123 0.99 -1.91 -16.95
CA LYS A 123 0.05 -0.82 -17.27
C LYS A 123 0.63 0.56 -16.99
N ILE A 124 1.22 0.77 -15.81
CA ILE A 124 1.83 2.04 -15.44
C ILE A 124 3.01 2.36 -16.37
N GLN A 125 3.85 1.39 -16.69
CA GLN A 125 4.95 1.57 -17.64
C GLN A 125 4.46 1.96 -19.04
N LEU A 126 3.37 1.36 -19.50
CA LEU A 126 2.74 1.72 -20.78
C LEU A 126 2.27 3.18 -20.77
N ILE A 127 1.55 3.60 -19.74
CA ILE A 127 1.10 5.00 -19.59
C ILE A 127 2.31 5.96 -19.54
N LEU A 128 3.38 5.60 -18.84
CA LEU A 128 4.58 6.44 -18.75
C LEU A 128 5.34 6.52 -20.08
N SER A 129 5.32 5.48 -20.90
CA SER A 129 6.01 5.42 -22.20
C SER A 129 5.23 6.11 -23.32
N ASP A 130 3.93 6.31 -23.15
CA ASP A 130 3.11 6.99 -24.16
C ASP A 130 3.42 8.50 -24.21
N ASN A 131 4.20 8.87 -25.25
CA ASN A 131 4.69 10.23 -25.49
C ASN A 131 3.70 11.13 -26.22
N THR A 132 2.44 10.74 -26.41
CA THR A 132 1.46 11.47 -27.24
C THR A 132 1.12 12.89 -26.71
N PHE A 133 1.60 13.28 -25.53
CA PHE A 133 1.37 14.60 -24.93
C PHE A 133 2.66 15.43 -24.72
N LYS A 134 3.70 15.21 -25.53
CA LYS A 134 4.78 16.19 -25.65
C LYS A 134 4.40 17.17 -26.73
N THR A 135 3.54 18.14 -26.46
CA THR A 135 3.57 19.48 -27.03
C THR A 135 2.32 20.27 -26.64
N THR A 136 2.43 21.10 -25.67
CA THR A 136 1.95 22.53 -25.77
C THR A 136 2.65 23.30 -24.68
#